data_b364a9977888295bad76780e1b6ff4dc
#
_entry.id   b364a9977888295bad76780e1b6ff4dc
#
_cell.length_a   1.000
_cell.length_b   1.000
_cell.length_c   1.000
_cell.angle_alpha   90.00
_cell.angle_beta   90.00
_cell.angle_gamma   90.00
#
_symmetry.space_group_name_H-M   'P 1'
#
loop_
_entity.id
_entity.type
_entity.pdbx_description
1 polymer ?
#
loop_
_entity_poly.entity_id
_entity_poly.type
_entity_poly.pdbx_seq_one_letter_code
_entity_poly.pdbx_strand_id
1 'polypeptide(L)'
;VRQHFARFLVEERNYPVSLMMTEYSLMLNNMSRRCDIIMFERSGAARALVECKAPTVKINQAVFDQVARYNLVFRVEYLFVTNGLQHYCCKIDFETGEIIFLPDIPTYDSLLTS
;
A
#
# COMPACT_ATOMS: atom_id res chain seq x y z
N VAL A 1 -4.35 -2.79 -13.78
CA VAL A 1 -3.21 -2.57 -12.87
C VAL A 1 -3.43 -3.28 -11.54
N ARG A 2 -4.59 -3.08 -10.93
CA ARG A 2 -4.87 -3.66 -9.62
C ARG A 2 -4.77 -5.19 -9.61
N GLN A 3 -5.40 -5.86 -10.57
CA GLN A 3 -5.40 -7.33 -10.64
C GLN A 3 -4.00 -7.88 -10.87
N HIS A 4 -3.24 -7.25 -11.75
CA HIS A 4 -1.86 -7.67 -12.04
C HIS A 4 -0.96 -7.46 -10.82
N PHE A 5 -1.11 -6.35 -10.13
CA PHE A 5 -0.30 -6.08 -8.96
C PHE A 5 -0.66 -7.00 -7.79
N ALA A 6 -1.95 -7.30 -7.61
CA ALA A 6 -2.38 -8.28 -6.61
C ALA A 6 -1.74 -9.65 -6.86
N ARG A 7 -1.73 -10.09 -8.12
CA ARG A 7 -1.08 -11.35 -8.51
C ARG A 7 0.42 -11.30 -8.24
N PHE A 8 1.07 -10.19 -8.56
CA PHE A 8 2.49 -9.99 -8.28
C PHE A 8 2.78 -10.17 -6.78
N LEU A 9 1.97 -9.55 -5.92
CA LEU A 9 2.16 -9.67 -4.48
C LEU A 9 2.04 -11.11 -4.02
N VAL A 10 1.06 -11.85 -4.53
CA VAL A 10 0.83 -13.24 -4.14
C VAL A 10 1.95 -14.15 -4.67
N GLU A 11 2.26 -14.06 -5.95
CA GLU A 11 3.18 -15.00 -6.61
C GLU A 11 4.64 -14.66 -6.37
N GLU A 12 4.99 -13.37 -6.35
CA GLU A 12 6.39 -12.94 -6.29
C GLU A 12 6.82 -12.44 -4.92
N ARG A 13 5.88 -12.11 -4.04
CA ARG A 13 6.19 -11.54 -2.73
C ARG A 13 5.53 -12.30 -1.58
N ASN A 14 4.86 -13.41 -1.87
CA ASN A 14 4.31 -14.35 -0.89
C ASN A 14 3.24 -13.77 0.04
N TYR A 15 2.48 -12.78 -0.44
CA TYR A 15 1.37 -12.26 0.33
C TYR A 15 0.20 -13.24 0.32
N PRO A 16 -0.38 -13.58 1.49
CA PRO A 16 -1.49 -14.53 1.55
C PRO A 16 -2.76 -13.93 0.96
N VAL A 17 -3.38 -14.64 0.02
CA VAL A 17 -4.64 -14.20 -0.60
C VAL A 17 -5.71 -13.97 0.45
N SER A 18 -5.77 -14.82 1.47
CA SER A 18 -6.79 -14.76 2.52
C SER A 18 -6.71 -13.50 3.39
N LEU A 19 -5.55 -12.81 3.38
CA LEU A 19 -5.34 -11.60 4.17
C LEU A 19 -5.29 -10.34 3.31
N MET A 20 -5.67 -10.45 2.05
CA MET A 20 -5.70 -9.35 1.09
C MET A 20 -7.14 -9.00 0.77
N MET A 21 -7.47 -7.70 0.81
CA MET A 21 -8.77 -7.21 0.36
C MET A 21 -8.57 -6.17 -0.72
N THR A 22 -9.44 -6.21 -1.72
CA THR A 22 -9.42 -5.23 -2.80
C THR A 22 -10.62 -4.29 -2.67
N GLU A 23 -10.44 -3.05 -3.13
CA GLU A 23 -11.47 -2.02 -3.08
C GLU A 23 -12.00 -1.82 -1.66
N TYR A 24 -11.08 -1.77 -0.70
CA TYR A 24 -11.44 -1.61 0.71
C TYR A 24 -11.84 -0.16 1.00
N SER A 25 -12.96 -0.01 1.72
CA SER A 25 -13.49 1.31 2.08
C SER A 25 -13.54 1.48 3.60
N LEU A 26 -13.26 2.69 4.04
CA LEU A 26 -13.34 3.06 5.45
C LEU A 26 -14.11 4.38 5.58
N MET A 27 -15.09 4.42 6.48
CA MET A 27 -15.80 5.64 6.82
C MET A 27 -15.17 6.27 8.05
N LEU A 28 -14.78 7.53 7.94
CA LEU A 28 -14.19 8.27 9.05
C LEU A 28 -14.70 9.70 9.02
N ASN A 29 -15.33 10.16 10.12
CA ASN A 29 -15.89 11.50 10.23
C ASN A 29 -16.84 11.84 9.08
N ASN A 30 -17.69 10.88 8.69
CA ASN A 30 -18.65 10.98 7.58
C ASN A 30 -17.98 11.12 6.21
N MET A 31 -16.67 10.88 6.14
CA MET A 31 -15.94 10.90 4.87
C MET A 31 -15.53 9.47 4.51
N SER A 32 -15.81 9.09 3.25
CA SER A 32 -15.39 7.80 2.74
C SER A 32 -13.95 7.88 2.23
N ARG A 33 -13.13 6.91 2.64
CA ARG A 33 -11.78 6.74 2.12
C ARG A 33 -11.68 5.32 1.57
N ARG A 34 -11.06 5.18 0.39
CA ARG A 34 -10.94 3.90 -0.28
C ARG A 34 -9.50 3.68 -0.72
N CYS A 35 -9.04 2.46 -0.59
CA CYS A 35 -7.77 2.04 -1.16
C CYS A 35 -8.00 0.87 -2.12
N ASP A 36 -7.07 0.68 -3.04
CA ASP A 36 -7.23 -0.36 -4.05
C ASP A 36 -6.98 -1.75 -3.50
N ILE A 37 -5.96 -1.89 -2.65
CA ILE A 37 -5.64 -3.15 -1.99
C ILE A 37 -5.17 -2.83 -0.57
N ILE A 38 -5.58 -3.65 0.38
CA ILE A 38 -5.08 -3.60 1.76
C ILE A 38 -4.67 -5.00 2.18
N MET A 39 -3.53 -5.11 2.87
CA MET A 39 -3.03 -6.38 3.38
C MET A 39 -3.02 -6.35 4.90
N PHE A 40 -3.53 -7.44 5.49
CA PHE A 40 -3.63 -7.62 6.93
C PHE A 40 -2.65 -8.67 7.42
N GLU A 41 -2.33 -8.62 8.70
CA GLU A 41 -1.72 -9.75 9.38
C GLU A 41 -2.80 -10.58 10.07
N ARG A 42 -2.42 -11.75 10.57
CA ARG A 42 -3.40 -12.69 11.15
C ARG A 42 -4.10 -12.15 12.39
N SER A 43 -3.49 -11.21 13.08
CA SER A 43 -4.11 -10.52 14.23
C SER A 43 -5.28 -9.62 13.81
N GLY A 44 -5.41 -9.32 12.53
CA GLY A 44 -6.40 -8.39 11.99
C GLY A 44 -5.88 -6.98 11.78
N ALA A 45 -4.64 -6.71 12.17
CA ALA A 45 -4.05 -5.39 11.94
C ALA A 45 -3.67 -5.21 10.48
N ALA A 46 -3.98 -4.03 9.92
CA ALA A 46 -3.58 -3.68 8.57
C ALA A 46 -2.09 -3.36 8.55
N ARG A 47 -1.35 -3.90 7.56
CA ARG A 47 0.09 -3.73 7.47
C ARG A 47 0.55 -2.98 6.24
N ALA A 48 -0.19 -3.05 5.15
CA ALA A 48 0.20 -2.36 3.92
C ALA A 48 -1.01 -1.95 3.10
N LEU A 49 -0.88 -0.82 2.43
CA LEU A 49 -1.87 -0.32 1.48
C LEU A 49 -1.25 -0.24 0.10
N VAL A 50 -2.06 -0.47 -0.92
CA VAL A 50 -1.66 -0.27 -2.31
C VAL A 50 -2.57 0.75 -2.96
N GLU A 51 -1.96 1.71 -3.64
CA GLU A 51 -2.66 2.64 -4.51
C GLU A 51 -2.23 2.40 -5.95
N CYS A 52 -3.20 2.10 -6.80
CA CYS A 52 -2.95 1.82 -8.21
C CYS A 52 -3.29 3.04 -9.05
N LYS A 53 -2.37 3.43 -9.92
CA LYS A 53 -2.56 4.51 -10.90
C LYS A 53 -2.63 3.91 -12.28
N ALA A 54 -3.24 4.64 -13.22
CA ALA A 54 -3.28 4.21 -14.62
C ALA A 54 -1.85 4.11 -15.18
N PRO A 55 -1.62 3.22 -16.16
CA PRO A 55 -0.27 3.06 -16.75
C PRO A 55 0.29 4.33 -17.36
N THR A 56 -0.56 5.28 -17.73
CA THR A 56 -0.14 6.56 -18.30
C THR A 56 0.29 7.58 -17.25
N VAL A 57 -0.01 7.33 -15.98
CA VAL A 57 0.35 8.26 -14.91
C VAL A 57 1.78 8.01 -14.49
N LYS A 58 2.61 9.05 -14.59
CA LYS A 58 3.98 8.99 -14.12
C LYS A 58 4.00 9.21 -12.61
N ILE A 59 4.58 8.26 -11.88
CA ILE A 59 4.68 8.36 -10.43
C ILE A 59 5.95 9.15 -10.10
N ASN A 60 5.76 10.41 -9.75
CA ASN A 60 6.84 11.29 -9.30
C ASN A 60 6.63 11.61 -7.82
N GLN A 61 7.51 12.43 -7.25
CA GLN A 61 7.44 12.79 -5.83
C GLN A 61 6.10 13.45 -5.48
N ALA A 62 5.59 14.34 -6.34
CA ALA A 62 4.34 15.04 -6.08
C ALA A 62 3.15 14.08 -6.02
N VAL A 63 3.07 13.15 -6.97
CA VAL A 63 2.03 12.12 -6.98
C VAL A 63 2.13 11.25 -5.74
N PHE A 64 3.35 10.84 -5.39
CA PHE A 64 3.57 10.00 -4.22
C PHE A 64 3.15 10.70 -2.93
N ASP A 65 3.52 11.96 -2.77
CA ASP A 65 3.16 12.75 -1.58
C ASP A 65 1.66 12.89 -1.46
N GLN A 66 0.96 13.10 -2.57
CA GLN A 66 -0.49 13.22 -2.59
C GLN A 66 -1.15 11.91 -2.15
N VAL A 67 -0.68 10.78 -2.69
CA VAL A 67 -1.20 9.46 -2.33
C VAL A 67 -0.94 9.17 -0.85
N ALA A 68 0.27 9.46 -0.37
CA ALA A 68 0.65 9.23 1.02
C ALA A 68 -0.25 10.05 1.95
N ARG A 69 -0.49 11.31 1.62
CA ARG A 69 -1.34 12.18 2.41
C ARG A 69 -2.77 11.69 2.47
N TYR A 70 -3.30 11.24 1.32
CA TYR A 70 -4.65 10.69 1.25
C TYR A 70 -4.79 9.45 2.12
N ASN A 71 -3.76 8.62 2.17
CA ASN A 71 -3.81 7.35 2.86
C ASN A 71 -3.40 7.41 4.34
N LEU A 72 -3.01 8.58 4.86
CA LEU A 72 -2.65 8.74 6.27
C LEU A 72 -3.79 8.36 7.21
N VAL A 73 -5.04 8.51 6.77
CA VAL A 73 -6.22 8.18 7.57
C VAL A 73 -6.25 6.70 7.97
N PHE A 74 -5.66 5.83 7.17
CA PHE A 74 -5.62 4.40 7.46
C PHE A 74 -4.57 4.03 8.50
N ARG A 75 -3.59 4.91 8.74
CA ARG A 75 -2.49 4.72 9.70
C ARG A 75 -1.77 3.39 9.52
N VAL A 76 -1.50 3.04 8.28
CA VAL A 76 -0.78 1.81 7.91
C VAL A 76 0.66 2.17 7.57
N GLU A 77 1.62 1.41 8.11
CA GLU A 77 3.04 1.74 7.99
C GLU A 77 3.58 1.67 6.56
N TYR A 78 3.09 0.72 5.75
CA TYR A 78 3.63 0.51 4.41
C TYR A 78 2.66 1.00 3.36
N LEU A 79 3.17 1.77 2.42
CA LEU A 79 2.40 2.26 1.28
C LEU A 79 3.11 1.85 0.00
N PHE A 80 2.38 1.13 -0.86
CA PHE A 80 2.85 0.75 -2.18
C PHE A 80 2.06 1.55 -3.22
N VAL A 81 2.77 2.18 -4.16
CA VAL A 81 2.14 2.90 -5.27
C VAL A 81 2.63 2.29 -6.57
N THR A 82 1.71 1.94 -7.44
CA THR A 82 2.05 1.30 -8.72
C THR A 82 1.22 1.85 -9.85
N ASN A 83 1.81 1.95 -11.04
CA ASN A 83 1.08 2.20 -12.27
C ASN A 83 1.10 0.99 -13.22
N GLY A 84 1.55 -0.16 -12.72
CA GLY A 84 1.69 -1.38 -13.50
C GLY A 84 3.05 -1.53 -14.17
N LEU A 85 3.74 -0.43 -14.43
CA LEU A 85 5.08 -0.42 -15.04
C LEU A 85 6.17 -0.14 -14.02
N GLN A 86 5.84 0.65 -13.01
CA GLN A 86 6.76 1.06 -11.96
C GLN A 86 6.07 0.85 -10.61
N HIS A 87 6.83 0.36 -9.65
CA HIS A 87 6.36 0.11 -8.29
C HIS A 87 7.22 0.86 -7.29
N TYR A 88 6.58 1.55 -6.37
CA TYR A 88 7.27 2.30 -5.32
C TYR A 88 6.73 1.89 -3.97
N CYS A 89 7.59 1.87 -2.97
CA CYS A 89 7.23 1.50 -1.61
C CYS A 89 7.86 2.45 -0.62
N CYS A 90 7.12 2.80 0.41
CA CYS A 90 7.69 3.52 1.55
C CYS A 90 7.15 2.97 2.86
N LYS A 91 7.92 3.22 3.91
CA LYS A 91 7.52 2.96 5.28
C LYS A 91 7.32 4.31 5.97
N ILE A 92 6.22 4.46 6.68
CA ILE A 92 5.87 5.70 7.37
C ILE A 92 6.04 5.48 8.87
N ASP A 93 6.84 6.33 9.50
CA ASP A 93 6.97 6.37 10.95
C ASP A 93 6.00 7.44 11.48
N PHE A 94 4.93 6.99 12.12
CA PHE A 94 3.90 7.91 12.61
C PHE A 94 4.32 8.70 13.84
N GLU A 95 5.37 8.29 14.54
CA GLU A 95 5.87 9.01 15.70
C GLU A 95 6.68 10.24 15.27
N THR A 96 7.54 10.06 14.26
CA THR A 96 8.42 11.13 13.77
C THR A 96 7.89 11.83 12.54
N GLY A 97 6.95 11.21 11.82
CA GLY A 97 6.48 11.69 10.53
C GLY A 97 7.45 11.39 9.38
N GLU A 98 8.50 10.63 9.66
CA GLU A 98 9.50 10.31 8.64
C GLU A 98 8.96 9.30 7.64
N ILE A 99 9.24 9.53 6.35
CA ILE A 99 8.90 8.63 5.26
C ILE A 99 10.20 8.05 4.70
N ILE A 100 10.33 6.73 4.79
CA ILE A 100 11.53 6.02 4.33
C ILE A 100 11.17 5.26 3.07
N PHE A 101 11.82 5.60 1.95
CA PHE A 101 11.62 4.90 0.68
C PHE A 101 12.41 3.60 0.68
N LEU A 102 11.77 2.53 0.22
CA LEU A 102 12.38 1.22 0.13
C LEU A 102 12.76 0.94 -1.33
N PRO A 103 13.87 0.22 -1.56
CA PRO A 103 14.33 -0.03 -2.93
C PRO A 103 13.44 -1.00 -3.71
N ASP A 104 12.62 -1.80 -3.02
CA ASP A 104 11.75 -2.79 -3.65
C ASP A 104 10.55 -3.07 -2.75
N ILE A 105 9.55 -3.73 -3.33
CA ILE A 105 8.39 -4.20 -2.58
C ILE A 105 8.83 -5.36 -1.69
N PRO A 106 8.68 -5.25 -0.34
CA PRO A 106 9.12 -6.31 0.55
C PRO A 106 8.22 -7.55 0.44
N THR A 107 8.78 -8.72 0.74
CA THR A 107 7.98 -9.91 0.90
C THR A 107 7.11 -9.79 2.14
N TYR A 108 6.06 -10.60 2.21
CA TYR A 108 5.16 -10.56 3.35
C TYR A 108 5.90 -10.83 4.66
N ASP A 109 6.77 -11.85 4.69
CA ASP A 109 7.55 -12.17 5.89
C ASP A 109 8.46 -11.02 6.30
N SER A 110 9.12 -10.39 5.34
CA SER A 110 10.00 -9.26 5.58
C SER A 110 9.22 -8.07 6.16
N LEU A 111 8.02 -7.84 5.66
CA LEU A 111 7.15 -6.77 6.14
C LEU A 111 6.74 -6.98 7.59
N LEU A 112 6.46 -8.22 7.99
CA LEU A 112 6.03 -8.53 9.36
C LEU A 112 7.15 -8.42 10.38
N THR A 113 8.41 -8.61 9.97
CA THR A 113 9.55 -8.61 10.89
C THR A 113 10.22 -7.25 11.06
N SER A 114 9.78 -6.25 10.35
CA SER A 114 10.39 -4.92 10.39
C SER A 114 9.75 -3.97 11.38
#